data_28d99b8b8065af7817856fda955181a8
#
_entry.id   28d99b8b8065af7817856fda955181a8
#
_cell.length_a   1.000
_cell.length_b   1.000
_cell.length_c   1.000
_cell.angle_alpha   90.00
_cell.angle_beta   90.00
_cell.angle_gamma   90.00
#
_symmetry.space_group_name_H-M   'P 1'
#
loop_
_entity.id
_entity.type
_entity.pdbx_description
1 polymer ?
#
loop_
_entity_poly.entity_id
_entity_poly.type
_entity_poly.pdbx_seq_one_letter_code
_entity_poly.pdbx_strand_id
1 'polypeptide(L)'
;MNPLSGVLGEAWSMYKAHAWHLLAIAFVIYLAAAIVAGLLSLAGVFGSLLGSIVEFFAAFLLQATLIKAVQDVRDGRADLSMGETVSAATPYIWTVAAASILAGIAITIGLILIIVPGLWLITIWAVIIPVIVIERSGALASFGRSRQLVRGHGWHVFGTLVLVFIILIVVELVLGIIFAALPLVLRSGLGTVISGTLVAPFLAVVVTLVYYRLVGTNSGGPGVQAGYGEDPGYGQGPGYGQGPGPVV
;
A
#
# COMPACT_ATOMS: atom_id res chain seq x y z
N MET A 1 16.69 -17.96 -7.28
CA MET A 1 16.93 -16.51 -7.51
C MET A 1 16.12 -15.71 -6.50
N ASN A 2 16.64 -14.55 -6.02
CA ASN A 2 15.89 -13.70 -5.09
C ASN A 2 14.83 -12.89 -5.89
N PRO A 3 13.52 -13.15 -5.71
CA PRO A 3 12.47 -12.47 -6.48
C PRO A 3 12.37 -10.97 -6.14
N LEU A 4 12.89 -10.57 -4.99
CA LEU A 4 12.86 -9.19 -4.50
C LEU A 4 14.16 -8.42 -4.77
N SER A 5 15.13 -9.02 -5.50
CA SER A 5 16.35 -8.31 -5.84
C SER A 5 16.03 -7.07 -6.70
N GLY A 6 16.60 -5.92 -6.33
CA GLY A 6 16.38 -4.66 -7.04
C GLY A 6 15.06 -3.93 -6.75
N VAL A 7 14.15 -4.47 -5.93
CA VAL A 7 12.87 -3.82 -5.59
C VAL A 7 13.08 -2.41 -5.04
N LEU A 8 14.07 -2.19 -4.19
CA LEU A 8 14.33 -0.86 -3.63
C LEU A 8 14.86 0.14 -4.68
N GLY A 9 15.69 -0.33 -5.62
CA GLY A 9 16.16 0.49 -6.74
C GLY A 9 15.00 0.88 -7.68
N GLU A 10 14.13 -0.09 -8.00
CA GLU A 10 12.91 0.14 -8.77
C GLU A 10 11.96 1.09 -8.05
N ALA A 11 11.74 0.87 -6.74
CA ALA A 11 10.92 1.75 -5.91
C ALA A 11 11.46 3.19 -5.90
N TRP A 12 12.77 3.36 -5.76
CA TRP A 12 13.40 4.66 -5.77
C TRP A 12 13.29 5.36 -7.13
N SER A 13 13.46 4.62 -8.25
CA SER A 13 13.28 5.18 -9.58
C SER A 13 11.84 5.59 -9.86
N MET A 14 10.86 4.75 -9.50
CA MET A 14 9.44 5.05 -9.62
C MET A 14 9.03 6.23 -8.73
N TYR A 15 9.48 6.26 -7.47
CA TYR A 15 9.24 7.36 -6.56
C TYR A 15 9.75 8.69 -7.12
N LYS A 16 10.98 8.74 -7.65
CA LYS A 16 11.53 9.96 -8.28
C LYS A 16 10.79 10.37 -9.54
N ALA A 17 10.44 9.42 -10.39
CA ALA A 17 9.75 9.70 -11.66
C ALA A 17 8.36 10.31 -11.44
N HIS A 18 7.66 9.91 -10.38
CA HIS A 18 6.30 10.35 -10.08
C HIS A 18 6.20 11.10 -8.73
N ALA A 19 7.34 11.63 -8.25
CA ALA A 19 7.44 12.27 -6.93
C ALA A 19 6.38 13.34 -6.73
N TRP A 20 6.18 14.24 -7.71
CA TRP A 20 5.21 15.32 -7.59
C TRP A 20 3.79 14.82 -7.31
N HIS A 21 3.35 13.84 -8.09
CA HIS A 21 1.99 13.29 -7.93
C HIS A 21 1.81 12.57 -6.59
N LEU A 22 2.75 11.69 -6.23
CA LEU A 22 2.69 10.92 -5.00
C LEU A 22 2.83 11.79 -3.73
N LEU A 23 3.77 12.75 -3.77
CA LEU A 23 3.97 13.69 -2.67
C LEU A 23 2.78 14.63 -2.50
N ALA A 24 2.19 15.12 -3.60
CA ALA A 24 1.04 15.98 -3.54
C ALA A 24 -0.18 15.29 -2.92
N ILE A 25 -0.46 14.03 -3.27
CA ILE A 25 -1.52 13.23 -2.63
C ILE A 25 -1.26 13.11 -1.11
N ALA A 26 -0.05 12.72 -0.73
CA ALA A 26 0.30 12.56 0.67
C ALA A 26 0.23 13.89 1.44
N PHE A 27 0.77 14.95 0.86
CA PHE A 27 0.76 16.29 1.46
C PHE A 27 -0.67 16.80 1.70
N VAL A 28 -1.54 16.70 0.70
CA VAL A 28 -2.93 17.18 0.82
C VAL A 28 -3.68 16.43 1.91
N ILE A 29 -3.53 15.09 1.97
CA ILE A 29 -4.22 14.28 2.98
C ILE A 29 -3.66 14.57 4.39
N TYR A 30 -2.33 14.61 4.56
CA TYR A 30 -1.73 14.92 5.85
C TYR A 30 -2.03 16.35 6.30
N LEU A 31 -1.98 17.32 5.39
CA LEU A 31 -2.29 18.71 5.70
C LEU A 31 -3.75 18.86 6.13
N ALA A 32 -4.68 18.27 5.39
CA ALA A 32 -6.10 18.29 5.73
C ALA A 32 -6.35 17.66 7.10
N ALA A 33 -5.77 16.50 7.37
CA ALA A 33 -5.88 15.83 8.66
C ALA A 33 -5.29 16.68 9.80
N ALA A 34 -4.12 17.25 9.60
CA ALA A 34 -3.45 18.11 10.60
C ALA A 34 -4.24 19.38 10.89
N ILE A 35 -4.83 20.02 9.88
CA ILE A 35 -5.69 21.20 10.08
C ILE A 35 -6.93 20.81 10.89
N VAL A 36 -7.63 19.74 10.53
CA VAL A 36 -8.82 19.28 11.26
C VAL A 36 -8.47 18.90 12.69
N ALA A 37 -7.41 18.12 12.90
CA ALA A 37 -6.95 17.72 14.24
C ALA A 37 -6.53 18.95 15.07
N GLY A 38 -5.83 19.91 14.47
CA GLY A 38 -5.43 21.16 15.11
C GLY A 38 -6.63 22.00 15.55
N LEU A 39 -7.64 22.16 14.70
CA LEU A 39 -8.87 22.86 15.04
C LEU A 39 -9.65 22.17 16.17
N LEU A 40 -9.75 20.83 16.10
CA LEU A 40 -10.39 20.04 17.15
C LEU A 40 -9.64 20.17 18.48
N SER A 41 -8.34 20.22 18.49
CA SER A 41 -7.52 20.35 19.70
C SER A 41 -7.82 21.62 20.52
N LEU A 42 -8.38 22.68 19.89
CA LEU A 42 -8.84 23.87 20.59
C LEU A 42 -9.97 23.60 21.58
N ALA A 43 -10.70 22.50 21.41
CA ALA A 43 -11.72 22.04 22.34
C ALA A 43 -11.15 21.21 23.54
N GLY A 44 -9.84 21.30 23.79
CA GLY A 44 -9.16 20.63 24.90
C GLY A 44 -8.96 19.13 24.68
N VAL A 45 -8.95 18.37 25.76
CA VAL A 45 -8.61 16.93 25.72
C VAL A 45 -9.55 16.13 24.82
N PHE A 46 -10.86 16.39 24.89
CA PHE A 46 -11.84 15.70 24.03
C PHE A 46 -11.62 16.02 22.55
N GLY A 47 -11.34 17.28 22.21
CA GLY A 47 -11.02 17.67 20.86
C GLY A 47 -9.73 17.01 20.34
N SER A 48 -8.71 16.93 21.18
CA SER A 48 -7.46 16.24 20.83
C SER A 48 -7.68 14.74 20.59
N LEU A 49 -8.52 14.08 21.36
CA LEU A 49 -8.89 12.67 21.14
C LEU A 49 -9.62 12.49 19.79
N LEU A 50 -10.57 13.38 19.48
CA LEU A 50 -11.25 13.36 18.17
C LEU A 50 -10.27 13.65 17.02
N GLY A 51 -9.34 14.58 17.21
CA GLY A 51 -8.25 14.87 16.25
C GLY A 51 -7.40 13.64 15.96
N SER A 52 -6.99 12.90 17.00
CA SER A 52 -6.24 11.66 16.84
C SER A 52 -7.01 10.58 16.07
N ILE A 53 -8.32 10.50 16.26
CA ILE A 53 -9.18 9.59 15.48
C ILE A 53 -9.19 10.00 13.99
N VAL A 54 -9.29 11.30 13.70
CA VAL A 54 -9.24 11.81 12.31
C VAL A 54 -7.91 11.46 11.66
N GLU A 55 -6.79 11.71 12.33
CA GLU A 55 -5.45 11.37 11.82
C GLU A 55 -5.30 9.85 11.59
N PHE A 56 -5.82 9.04 12.49
CA PHE A 56 -5.81 7.60 12.38
C PHE A 56 -6.54 7.10 11.11
N PHE A 57 -7.74 7.60 10.84
CA PHE A 57 -8.46 7.26 9.61
C PHE A 57 -7.85 7.85 8.35
N ALA A 58 -7.29 9.06 8.44
CA ALA A 58 -6.57 9.68 7.33
C ALA A 58 -5.35 8.86 6.91
N ALA A 59 -4.64 8.23 7.86
CA ALA A 59 -3.52 7.33 7.56
C ALA A 59 -3.97 6.10 6.73
N PHE A 60 -5.12 5.50 7.02
CA PHE A 60 -5.64 4.38 6.23
C PHE A 60 -6.13 4.81 4.85
N LEU A 61 -6.80 5.95 4.77
CA LEU A 61 -7.19 6.54 3.49
C LEU A 61 -5.95 6.79 2.64
N LEU A 62 -4.91 7.39 3.22
CA LEU A 62 -3.67 7.66 2.52
C LEU A 62 -3.01 6.39 2.02
N GLN A 63 -2.90 5.35 2.85
CA GLN A 63 -2.31 4.07 2.42
C GLN A 63 -3.07 3.46 1.24
N ALA A 64 -4.39 3.41 1.30
CA ALA A 64 -5.21 2.89 0.20
C ALA A 64 -5.06 3.75 -1.07
N THR A 65 -5.06 5.08 -0.92
CA THR A 65 -4.92 6.04 -2.02
C THR A 65 -3.55 5.91 -2.70
N LEU A 66 -2.47 5.82 -1.91
CA LEU A 66 -1.13 5.67 -2.46
C LEU A 66 -0.94 4.34 -3.21
N ILE A 67 -1.54 3.24 -2.74
CA ILE A 67 -1.50 1.97 -3.47
C ILE A 67 -2.24 2.10 -4.80
N LYS A 68 -3.40 2.79 -4.84
CA LYS A 68 -4.12 3.08 -6.08
C LYS A 68 -3.30 3.96 -7.01
N ALA A 69 -2.66 5.01 -6.51
CA ALA A 69 -1.77 5.86 -7.29
C ALA A 69 -0.59 5.08 -7.87
N VAL A 70 0.04 4.19 -7.09
CA VAL A 70 1.14 3.34 -7.57
C VAL A 70 0.66 2.33 -8.61
N GLN A 71 -0.56 1.79 -8.45
CA GLN A 71 -1.18 0.92 -9.44
C GLN A 71 -1.37 1.65 -10.78
N ASP A 72 -1.95 2.84 -10.76
CA ASP A 72 -2.21 3.68 -11.92
C ASP A 72 -0.90 4.03 -12.68
N VAL A 73 0.11 4.49 -11.94
CA VAL A 73 1.45 4.77 -12.49
C VAL A 73 2.07 3.53 -13.12
N ARG A 74 1.92 2.37 -12.49
CA ARG A 74 2.51 1.12 -12.96
C ARG A 74 1.84 0.59 -14.23
N ASP A 75 0.53 0.77 -14.34
CA ASP A 75 -0.25 0.37 -15.52
C ASP A 75 0.02 1.29 -16.73
N GLY A 76 0.92 2.29 -16.55
CA GLY A 76 1.39 3.21 -17.59
C GLY A 76 0.37 4.26 -18.02
N ARG A 77 -0.72 4.39 -17.28
CA ARG A 77 -1.78 5.36 -17.58
C ARG A 77 -1.54 6.69 -16.91
N ALA A 78 -1.21 6.69 -15.62
CA ALA A 78 -0.93 7.88 -14.79
C ALA A 78 -1.92 9.05 -15.06
N ASP A 79 -3.18 8.71 -15.34
CA ASP A 79 -4.21 9.62 -15.83
C ASP A 79 -5.26 9.98 -14.75
N LEU A 80 -5.24 9.28 -13.60
CA LEU A 80 -6.14 9.58 -12.51
C LEU A 80 -5.76 10.91 -11.83
N SER A 81 -6.71 11.82 -11.76
CA SER A 81 -6.57 13.01 -10.93
C SER A 81 -6.50 12.62 -9.45
N MET A 82 -5.98 13.50 -8.59
CA MET A 82 -5.95 13.26 -7.14
C MET A 82 -7.32 12.93 -6.57
N GLY A 83 -8.37 13.64 -7.00
CA GLY A 83 -9.73 13.41 -6.54
C GLY A 83 -10.26 12.03 -6.93
N GLU A 84 -10.00 11.59 -8.14
CA GLU A 84 -10.38 10.26 -8.63
C GLU A 84 -9.62 9.17 -7.89
N THR A 85 -8.32 9.34 -7.63
CA THR A 85 -7.50 8.39 -6.87
C THR A 85 -8.02 8.24 -5.44
N VAL A 86 -8.33 9.34 -4.76
CA VAL A 86 -8.92 9.33 -3.41
C VAL A 86 -10.31 8.66 -3.43
N SER A 87 -11.15 9.02 -4.40
CA SER A 87 -12.47 8.42 -4.57
C SER A 87 -12.41 6.92 -4.81
N ALA A 88 -11.46 6.46 -5.64
CA ALA A 88 -11.24 5.04 -5.90
C ALA A 88 -10.73 4.26 -4.66
N ALA A 89 -10.07 4.94 -3.72
CA ALA A 89 -9.58 4.35 -2.48
C ALA A 89 -10.62 4.31 -1.35
N THR A 90 -11.58 5.25 -1.37
CA THR A 90 -12.61 5.41 -0.31
C THR A 90 -13.35 4.12 0.06
N PRO A 91 -13.77 3.25 -0.88
CA PRO A 91 -14.47 2.01 -0.53
C PRO A 91 -13.65 1.03 0.33
N TYR A 92 -12.32 1.15 0.32
CA TYR A 92 -11.43 0.24 1.03
C TYR A 92 -11.06 0.70 2.44
N ILE A 93 -11.40 1.94 2.83
CA ILE A 93 -10.97 2.54 4.12
C ILE A 93 -11.32 1.63 5.29
N TRP A 94 -12.57 1.19 5.40
CA TRP A 94 -13.03 0.38 6.51
C TRP A 94 -12.37 -1.01 6.53
N THR A 95 -12.17 -1.61 5.36
CA THR A 95 -11.51 -2.91 5.22
C THR A 95 -10.04 -2.82 5.59
N VAL A 96 -9.35 -1.77 5.13
CA VAL A 96 -7.94 -1.50 5.47
C VAL A 96 -7.81 -1.18 6.96
N ALA A 97 -8.68 -0.33 7.51
CA ALA A 97 -8.69 -0.01 8.93
C ALA A 97 -8.88 -1.27 9.80
N ALA A 98 -9.89 -2.08 9.48
CA ALA A 98 -10.16 -3.33 10.22
C ALA A 98 -8.96 -4.30 10.16
N ALA A 99 -8.40 -4.51 8.97
CA ALA A 99 -7.23 -5.38 8.80
C ALA A 99 -6.00 -4.83 9.54
N SER A 100 -5.75 -3.52 9.45
CA SER A 100 -4.60 -2.88 10.10
C SER A 100 -4.71 -2.92 11.63
N ILE A 101 -5.91 -2.71 12.18
CA ILE A 101 -6.15 -2.82 13.62
C ILE A 101 -5.93 -4.26 14.09
N LEU A 102 -6.51 -5.24 13.40
CA LEU A 102 -6.34 -6.66 13.74
C LEU A 102 -4.87 -7.09 13.63
N ALA A 103 -4.20 -6.70 12.55
CA ALA A 103 -2.77 -6.96 12.37
C ALA A 103 -1.95 -6.28 13.48
N GLY A 104 -2.22 -5.02 13.77
CA GLY A 104 -1.53 -4.26 14.81
C GLY A 104 -1.66 -4.91 16.18
N ILE A 105 -2.86 -5.32 16.59
CA ILE A 105 -3.09 -6.02 17.86
C ILE A 105 -2.30 -7.34 17.90
N ALA A 106 -2.42 -8.17 16.86
CA ALA A 106 -1.75 -9.46 16.81
C ALA A 106 -0.22 -9.33 16.80
N ILE A 107 0.33 -8.37 16.03
CA ILE A 107 1.76 -8.09 15.98
C ILE A 107 2.25 -7.58 17.34
N THR A 108 1.52 -6.66 17.97
CA THR A 108 1.88 -6.12 19.30
C THR A 108 1.91 -7.21 20.34
N ILE A 109 0.88 -8.06 20.39
CA ILE A 109 0.87 -9.22 21.28
C ILE A 109 2.04 -10.16 20.98
N GLY A 110 2.31 -10.43 19.70
CA GLY A 110 3.44 -11.25 19.28
C GLY A 110 4.80 -10.69 19.72
N LEU A 111 4.99 -9.37 19.61
CA LEU A 111 6.23 -8.69 20.03
C LEU A 111 6.40 -8.67 21.56
N ILE A 112 5.30 -8.48 22.31
CA ILE A 112 5.33 -8.48 23.79
C ILE A 112 5.64 -9.88 24.34
N LEU A 113 5.04 -10.91 23.76
CA LEU A 113 5.27 -12.29 24.21
C LEU A 113 6.70 -12.75 23.89
N ILE A 114 7.10 -12.64 22.65
CA ILE A 114 8.44 -12.96 22.13
C ILE A 114 8.64 -12.16 20.84
N ILE A 115 9.79 -11.50 20.69
CA ILE A 115 10.08 -10.65 19.53
C ILE A 115 9.95 -11.43 18.20
N VAL A 116 10.40 -12.70 18.16
CA VAL A 116 10.43 -13.53 16.95
C VAL A 116 9.05 -13.75 16.32
N PRO A 117 8.00 -14.18 17.04
CA PRO A 117 6.66 -14.30 16.45
C PRO A 117 6.09 -12.96 15.95
N GLY A 118 6.37 -11.86 16.65
CA GLY A 118 5.97 -10.54 16.18
C GLY A 118 6.59 -10.17 14.84
N LEU A 119 7.91 -10.35 14.68
CA LEU A 119 8.62 -10.12 13.41
C LEU A 119 8.15 -11.06 12.30
N TRP A 120 7.83 -12.31 12.66
CA TRP A 120 7.27 -13.25 11.73
C TRP A 120 5.87 -12.82 11.21
N LEU A 121 5.00 -12.31 12.09
CA LEU A 121 3.69 -11.76 11.71
C LEU A 121 3.84 -10.54 10.80
N ILE A 122 4.73 -9.61 11.12
CA ILE A 122 5.04 -8.45 10.25
C ILE A 122 5.43 -8.93 8.85
N THR A 123 6.23 -9.98 8.77
CA THR A 123 6.73 -10.51 7.50
C THR A 123 5.62 -11.15 6.66
N ILE A 124 4.83 -12.06 7.26
CA ILE A 124 3.78 -12.79 6.52
C ILE A 124 2.58 -11.92 6.15
N TRP A 125 2.41 -10.79 6.82
CA TRP A 125 1.34 -9.82 6.59
C TRP A 125 1.82 -8.53 5.90
N ALA A 126 3.02 -8.52 5.37
CA ALA A 126 3.64 -7.36 4.73
C ALA A 126 2.80 -6.76 3.58
N VAL A 127 2.02 -7.59 2.88
CA VAL A 127 1.27 -7.18 1.67
C VAL A 127 -0.25 -7.21 1.87
N ILE A 128 -0.75 -7.15 3.12
CA ILE A 128 -2.20 -7.15 3.40
C ILE A 128 -2.90 -6.00 2.69
N ILE A 129 -2.36 -4.78 2.77
CA ILE A 129 -3.01 -3.59 2.21
C ILE A 129 -3.06 -3.64 0.68
N PRO A 130 -1.98 -3.95 -0.06
CA PRO A 130 -2.07 -4.24 -1.48
C PRO A 130 -3.09 -5.31 -1.85
N VAL A 131 -3.16 -6.41 -1.09
CA VAL A 131 -4.16 -7.46 -1.32
C VAL A 131 -5.59 -6.93 -1.21
N ILE A 132 -5.89 -6.12 -0.18
CA ILE A 132 -7.22 -5.51 -0.01
C ILE A 132 -7.54 -4.58 -1.18
N VAL A 133 -6.63 -3.68 -1.53
CA VAL A 133 -6.88 -2.59 -2.48
C VAL A 133 -6.86 -3.08 -3.93
N ILE A 134 -5.94 -3.99 -4.28
CA ILE A 134 -5.73 -4.48 -5.64
C ILE A 134 -6.64 -5.69 -5.94
N GLU A 135 -6.66 -6.71 -5.04
CA GLU A 135 -7.48 -7.91 -5.21
C GLU A 135 -8.93 -7.71 -4.71
N ARG A 136 -9.26 -6.54 -4.12
CA ARG A 136 -10.58 -6.24 -3.54
C ARG A 136 -11.00 -7.25 -2.47
N SER A 137 -10.04 -7.75 -1.72
CA SER A 137 -10.25 -8.75 -0.67
C SER A 137 -10.89 -8.16 0.59
N GLY A 138 -11.69 -8.96 1.28
CA GLY A 138 -12.14 -8.63 2.64
C GLY A 138 -10.99 -8.67 3.67
N ALA A 139 -11.16 -7.99 4.82
CA ALA A 139 -10.14 -7.87 5.85
C ALA A 139 -9.57 -9.24 6.29
N LEU A 140 -10.41 -10.20 6.66
CA LEU A 140 -9.96 -11.50 7.13
C LEU A 140 -9.32 -12.35 6.01
N ALA A 141 -9.88 -12.30 4.80
CA ALA A 141 -9.34 -13.03 3.66
C ALA A 141 -7.93 -12.54 3.28
N SER A 142 -7.65 -11.24 3.44
CA SER A 142 -6.35 -10.64 3.11
C SER A 142 -5.20 -11.19 3.94
N PHE A 143 -5.42 -11.60 5.20
CA PHE A 143 -4.40 -12.24 6.03
C PHE A 143 -3.95 -13.58 5.45
N GLY A 144 -4.92 -14.42 5.07
CA GLY A 144 -4.64 -15.70 4.43
C GLY A 144 -3.92 -15.54 3.10
N ARG A 145 -4.39 -14.58 2.28
CA ARG A 145 -3.81 -14.30 0.97
C ARG A 145 -2.39 -13.73 1.07
N SER A 146 -2.14 -12.77 1.96
CA SER A 146 -0.80 -12.24 2.21
C SER A 146 0.17 -13.35 2.64
N ARG A 147 -0.24 -14.21 3.59
CA ARG A 147 0.56 -15.36 4.02
C ARG A 147 0.87 -16.33 2.86
N GLN A 148 -0.10 -16.60 1.99
CA GLN A 148 0.11 -17.44 0.81
C GLN A 148 1.16 -16.84 -0.13
N LEU A 149 1.07 -15.53 -0.43
CA LEU A 149 2.01 -14.83 -1.30
C LEU A 149 3.43 -14.84 -0.74
N VAL A 150 3.59 -14.63 0.55
CA VAL A 150 4.91 -14.61 1.22
C VAL A 150 5.51 -16.00 1.40
N ARG A 151 4.68 -17.07 1.34
CA ARG A 151 5.13 -18.44 1.56
C ARG A 151 6.26 -18.82 0.59
N GLY A 152 7.35 -19.36 1.11
CA GLY A 152 8.56 -19.70 0.34
C GLY A 152 9.54 -18.54 0.14
N HIS A 153 9.10 -17.29 0.35
CA HIS A 153 9.92 -16.08 0.17
C HIS A 153 10.07 -15.24 1.45
N GLY A 154 9.68 -15.78 2.61
CA GLY A 154 9.61 -15.04 3.88
C GLY A 154 10.91 -14.33 4.26
N TRP A 155 12.08 -15.00 4.12
CA TRP A 155 13.37 -14.39 4.42
C TRP A 155 13.72 -13.20 3.50
N HIS A 156 13.33 -13.27 2.23
CA HIS A 156 13.54 -12.17 1.29
C HIS A 156 12.63 -10.98 1.60
N VAL A 157 11.35 -11.25 1.93
CA VAL A 157 10.41 -10.22 2.38
C VAL A 157 10.91 -9.58 3.67
N PHE A 158 11.29 -10.38 4.66
CA PHE A 158 11.84 -9.90 5.92
C PHE A 158 13.06 -9.00 5.70
N GLY A 159 14.04 -9.46 4.91
CA GLY A 159 15.24 -8.68 4.59
C GLY A 159 14.91 -7.35 3.90
N THR A 160 13.93 -7.35 2.97
CA THR A 160 13.46 -6.12 2.32
C THR A 160 12.83 -5.16 3.33
N LEU A 161 11.96 -5.66 4.22
CA LEU A 161 11.32 -4.85 5.27
C LEU A 161 12.34 -4.26 6.25
N VAL A 162 13.33 -5.06 6.69
CA VAL A 162 14.41 -4.59 7.56
C VAL A 162 15.21 -3.47 6.89
N LEU A 163 15.55 -3.64 5.61
CA LEU A 163 16.28 -2.62 4.88
C LEU A 163 15.47 -1.32 4.71
N VAL A 164 14.18 -1.43 4.39
CA VAL A 164 13.26 -0.29 4.36
C VAL A 164 13.19 0.38 5.72
N PHE A 165 13.04 -0.38 6.78
CA PHE A 165 12.98 0.15 8.15
C PHE A 165 14.24 0.93 8.53
N ILE A 166 15.42 0.41 8.17
CA ILE A 166 16.70 1.12 8.38
C ILE A 166 16.71 2.45 7.60
N ILE A 167 16.29 2.44 6.34
CA ILE A 167 16.21 3.65 5.52
C ILE A 167 15.28 4.66 6.18
N LEU A 168 14.10 4.24 6.65
CA LEU A 168 13.13 5.11 7.31
C LEU A 168 13.69 5.70 8.61
N ILE A 169 14.39 4.90 9.44
CA ILE A 169 15.04 5.41 10.66
C ILE A 169 16.05 6.50 10.31
N VAL A 170 16.86 6.31 9.28
CA VAL A 170 17.86 7.31 8.86
C VAL A 170 17.17 8.60 8.39
N VAL A 171 16.10 8.49 7.59
CA VAL A 171 15.33 9.65 7.12
C VAL A 171 14.71 10.40 8.30
N GLU A 172 14.05 9.70 9.21
CA GLU A 172 13.44 10.30 10.41
C GLU A 172 14.46 10.95 11.33
N LEU A 173 15.65 10.34 11.49
CA LEU A 173 16.73 10.93 12.26
C LEU A 173 17.22 12.23 11.65
N VAL A 174 17.43 12.27 10.34
CA VAL A 174 17.87 13.46 9.61
C VAL A 174 16.82 14.58 9.72
N LEU A 175 15.55 14.25 9.47
CA LEU A 175 14.44 15.21 9.62
C LEU A 175 14.32 15.69 11.07
N GLY A 176 14.46 14.81 12.05
CA GLY A 176 14.44 15.15 13.47
C GLY A 176 15.54 16.13 13.86
N ILE A 177 16.75 15.97 13.32
CA ILE A 177 17.87 16.91 13.52
C ILE A 177 17.55 18.27 12.88
N ILE A 178 17.03 18.28 11.64
CA ILE A 178 16.66 19.51 10.92
C ILE A 178 15.59 20.29 11.71
N PHE A 179 14.56 19.57 12.22
CA PHE A 179 13.47 20.19 12.97
C PHE A 179 13.81 20.48 14.44
N ALA A 180 14.95 20.01 14.94
CA ALA A 180 15.35 20.24 16.35
C ALA A 180 15.46 21.73 16.71
N ALA A 181 15.78 22.58 15.74
CA ALA A 181 15.90 24.03 15.91
C ALA A 181 14.54 24.75 15.99
N LEU A 182 13.42 24.09 15.66
CA LEU A 182 12.09 24.68 15.67
C LEU A 182 11.46 24.63 17.07
N PRO A 183 10.58 25.61 17.42
CA PRO A 183 9.74 25.53 18.62
C PRO A 183 8.90 24.25 18.61
N LEU A 184 8.66 23.68 19.81
CA LEU A 184 8.00 22.37 19.96
C LEU A 184 6.67 22.24 19.22
N VAL A 185 5.84 23.29 19.22
CA VAL A 185 4.53 23.30 18.55
C VAL A 185 4.68 23.18 17.02
N LEU A 186 5.63 23.93 16.44
CA LEU A 186 5.91 23.88 15.00
C LEU A 186 6.58 22.57 14.62
N ARG A 187 7.47 22.06 15.47
CA ARG A 187 8.15 20.79 15.28
C ARG A 187 7.18 19.60 15.22
N SER A 188 6.19 19.54 16.11
CA SER A 188 5.22 18.44 16.13
C SER A 188 4.30 18.47 14.91
N GLY A 189 3.71 19.61 14.56
CA GLY A 189 2.78 19.72 13.44
C GLY A 189 3.46 19.62 12.08
N LEU A 190 4.46 20.46 11.82
CA LEU A 190 5.18 20.46 10.54
C LEU A 190 6.01 19.18 10.36
N GLY A 191 6.62 18.67 11.43
CA GLY A 191 7.38 17.44 11.39
C GLY A 191 6.54 16.27 10.91
N THR A 192 5.35 16.05 11.48
CA THR A 192 4.44 14.98 11.08
C THR A 192 4.01 15.11 9.61
N VAL A 193 3.61 16.30 9.17
CA VAL A 193 3.18 16.53 7.79
C VAL A 193 4.32 16.28 6.80
N ILE A 194 5.50 16.83 7.06
CA ILE A 194 6.65 16.75 6.13
C ILE A 194 7.21 15.33 6.11
N SER A 195 7.45 14.73 7.28
CA SER A 195 7.94 13.37 7.40
C SER A 195 6.96 12.37 6.75
N GLY A 196 5.69 12.44 7.11
CA GLY A 196 4.66 11.59 6.53
C GLY A 196 4.54 11.75 5.00
N THR A 197 4.61 12.99 4.50
CA THR A 197 4.56 13.28 3.06
C THR A 197 5.73 12.63 2.30
N LEU A 198 6.93 12.63 2.88
CA LEU A 198 8.11 12.05 2.24
C LEU A 198 8.15 10.52 2.36
N VAL A 199 7.81 9.99 3.53
CA VAL A 199 7.99 8.58 3.86
C VAL A 199 6.85 7.69 3.33
N ALA A 200 5.60 8.11 3.48
CA ALA A 200 4.46 7.26 3.16
C ALA A 200 4.39 6.85 1.68
N PRO A 201 4.63 7.73 0.69
CA PRO A 201 4.62 7.33 -0.71
C PRO A 201 5.74 6.34 -1.05
N PHE A 202 6.94 6.53 -0.51
CA PHE A 202 8.03 5.58 -0.73
C PHE A 202 7.69 4.20 -0.19
N LEU A 203 7.16 4.13 1.03
CA LEU A 203 6.72 2.86 1.62
C LEU A 203 5.62 2.20 0.81
N ALA A 204 4.63 2.96 0.33
CA ALA A 204 3.55 2.45 -0.51
C ALA A 204 4.08 1.87 -1.83
N VAL A 205 5.03 2.52 -2.48
CA VAL A 205 5.69 2.02 -3.69
C VAL A 205 6.40 0.71 -3.40
N VAL A 206 7.23 0.64 -2.35
CA VAL A 206 7.96 -0.58 -1.98
C VAL A 206 7.01 -1.75 -1.72
N VAL A 207 6.00 -1.56 -0.87
CA VAL A 207 5.08 -2.64 -0.48
C VAL A 207 4.24 -3.10 -1.68
N THR A 208 3.85 -2.19 -2.57
CA THR A 208 3.13 -2.53 -3.81
C THR A 208 4.02 -3.31 -4.78
N LEU A 209 5.29 -2.93 -4.95
CA LEU A 209 6.23 -3.67 -5.79
C LEU A 209 6.52 -5.06 -5.21
N VAL A 210 6.70 -5.18 -3.90
CA VAL A 210 6.84 -6.48 -3.21
C VAL A 210 5.63 -7.37 -3.52
N TYR A 211 4.41 -6.84 -3.39
CA TYR A 211 3.20 -7.57 -3.73
C TYR A 211 3.22 -8.10 -5.18
N TYR A 212 3.49 -7.24 -6.15
CA TYR A 212 3.49 -7.66 -7.56
C TYR A 212 4.58 -8.69 -7.87
N ARG A 213 5.76 -8.56 -7.27
CA ARG A 213 6.85 -9.55 -7.41
C ARG A 213 6.45 -10.91 -6.84
N LEU A 214 5.78 -10.91 -5.69
CA LEU A 214 5.27 -12.14 -5.06
C LEU A 214 4.14 -12.77 -5.88
N VAL A 215 3.24 -11.99 -6.44
CA VAL A 215 2.21 -12.50 -7.36
C VAL A 215 2.86 -13.12 -8.59
N GLY A 216 3.82 -12.44 -9.22
CA GLY A 216 4.52 -12.95 -10.41
C GLY A 216 5.26 -14.27 -10.16
N THR A 217 5.87 -14.45 -8.99
CA THR A 217 6.55 -15.72 -8.63
C THR A 217 5.57 -16.85 -8.35
N ASN A 218 4.41 -16.56 -7.78
CA ASN A 218 3.39 -17.57 -7.47
C ASN A 218 2.54 -17.94 -8.70
N SER A 219 2.47 -17.07 -9.72
CA SER A 219 1.77 -17.34 -10.99
C SER A 219 2.58 -18.22 -11.95
N GLY A 220 3.86 -18.42 -11.71
CA GLY A 220 4.74 -19.28 -12.50
C GLY A 220 4.65 -20.78 -12.21
N GLY A 221 3.77 -21.24 -11.34
CA GLY A 221 3.48 -22.65 -11.12
C GLY A 221 2.53 -23.21 -12.19
N PRO A 222 2.67 -24.50 -12.61
CA PRO A 222 1.77 -25.09 -13.58
C PRO A 222 0.36 -25.17 -13.00
N GLY A 223 -0.52 -24.24 -13.37
CA GLY A 223 -1.94 -24.30 -13.00
C GLY A 223 -2.66 -22.99 -12.71
N VAL A 224 -1.99 -21.85 -12.70
CA VAL A 224 -2.67 -20.56 -12.52
C VAL A 224 -2.30 -19.61 -13.67
N GLN A 225 -2.89 -19.86 -14.83
CA GLN A 225 -3.15 -18.76 -15.76
C GLN A 225 -4.26 -17.94 -15.11
N ALA A 226 -3.86 -16.85 -14.45
CA ALA A 226 -4.81 -15.85 -13.99
C ALA A 226 -5.46 -15.25 -15.23
N GLY A 227 -6.74 -15.54 -15.41
CA GLY A 227 -7.59 -14.82 -16.35
C GLY A 227 -7.68 -13.35 -15.95
N TYR A 228 -6.74 -12.56 -16.40
CA TYR A 228 -6.84 -11.12 -16.49
C TYR A 228 -7.10 -10.79 -17.95
N GLY A 229 -8.39 -10.45 -18.22
CA GLY A 229 -8.76 -9.70 -19.43
C GLY A 229 -8.79 -10.51 -20.72
N GLU A 230 -9.48 -11.64 -20.77
CA GLU A 230 -10.22 -11.98 -21.97
C GLU A 230 -11.65 -11.44 -21.76
N ASP A 231 -11.91 -10.34 -22.44
CA ASP A 231 -13.24 -9.86 -22.77
C ASP A 231 -14.03 -11.07 -23.28
N PRO A 232 -15.23 -11.36 -22.78
CA PRO A 232 -16.06 -12.38 -23.37
C PRO A 232 -16.46 -11.89 -24.76
N GLY A 233 -15.60 -12.19 -25.75
CA GLY A 233 -15.80 -11.90 -27.14
C GLY A 233 -17.16 -12.41 -27.56
N TYR A 234 -17.96 -11.50 -28.04
CA TYR A 234 -19.22 -11.72 -28.70
C TYR A 234 -19.10 -12.86 -29.72
N GLY A 235 -19.91 -13.88 -29.49
CA GLY A 235 -20.33 -14.97 -30.32
C GLY A 235 -19.69 -15.13 -31.70
N GLN A 236 -18.92 -16.18 -31.84
CA GLN A 236 -18.88 -16.88 -33.13
C GLN A 236 -20.25 -17.53 -33.35
N GLY A 237 -21.01 -16.96 -34.25
CA GLY A 237 -22.24 -17.55 -34.73
C GLY A 237 -22.02 -18.94 -35.32
N PRO A 238 -23.04 -19.82 -35.33
CA PRO A 238 -22.93 -21.17 -35.82
C PRO A 238 -22.53 -21.17 -37.28
N GLY A 239 -21.42 -21.84 -37.60
CA GLY A 239 -20.94 -22.02 -38.96
C GLY A 239 -21.99 -22.72 -39.84
N TYR A 240 -22.46 -22.06 -40.84
CA TYR A 240 -23.27 -22.65 -41.89
C TYR A 240 -22.42 -23.65 -42.68
N GLY A 241 -22.92 -24.87 -42.71
CA GLY A 241 -22.31 -26.01 -43.37
C GLY A 241 -21.94 -25.74 -44.83
N GLN A 242 -20.78 -26.24 -45.21
CA GLN A 242 -20.38 -26.39 -46.60
C GLN A 242 -21.32 -27.38 -47.28
N GLY A 243 -22.07 -26.91 -48.27
CA GLY A 243 -22.85 -27.74 -49.16
C GLY A 243 -21.97 -28.62 -50.05
N PRO A 244 -22.46 -29.78 -50.55
CA PRO A 244 -21.68 -30.66 -51.37
C PRO A 244 -21.40 -30.04 -52.74
N GLY A 245 -20.13 -30.15 -53.20
CA GLY A 245 -19.68 -29.69 -54.53
C GLY A 245 -20.32 -30.53 -55.65
N PRO A 246 -20.36 -29.96 -56.88
CA PRO A 246 -21.04 -30.60 -58.00
C PRO A 246 -20.27 -31.85 -58.51
N VAL A 247 -21.04 -32.92 -58.77
CA VAL A 247 -20.59 -34.11 -59.49
C VAL A 247 -20.67 -33.81 -60.98
N VAL A 248 -19.53 -33.91 -61.65
CA VAL A 248 -19.44 -34.24 -63.09
C VAL A 248 -18.31 -35.23 -63.27
#